data_9037a2a13e3bc305c6fb6bcff02d4792
#
_entry.id   9037a2a13e3bc305c6fb6bcff02d4792
#
_cell.length_a   1.000
_cell.length_b   1.000
_cell.length_c   1.000
_cell.angle_alpha   90.00
_cell.angle_beta   90.00
_cell.angle_gamma   90.00
#
_symmetry.space_group_name_H-M   'P 1'
#
loop_
_entity.id
_entity.type
_entity.pdbx_description
1 polymer ?
#
loop_
_entity_poly.entity_id
_entity_poly.type
_entity_poly.pdbx_seq_one_letter_code
_entity_poly.pdbx_strand_id
1 'polypeptide(L)'
;MRKLKTLVFGAMAGALAFTTQAKAEWPEKPIQFIIPFGGGADVEGRMIAKAMSKVLGQPVVPVSKIGGGGAIAYTYVKNSKPDGYTIAWNSTSILTTTNIGNVPFDYTALDHIGQVAQQPVPFVVSAKARWNTLKEFMDECKAKPNTLKIAFAGFGSATHMAGVALTNGMDCKPIMLPVKGADRRKMILSGETDAAVDIFFVPLKMVKAGKSKFLAISSGKRNPAAPNIPTAKELGVDMEFDLFRGLSVAKGTPQAIKDKLEAAMIKAASSKKFSGRMKKLKITLAPMGQKQFAAKLKKANTNIVSIMKKAGIYRAKAKK
;
A
#
# COMPACT_ATOMS: atom_id res chain seq x y z
N MET A 1 -7.08 -55.26 -81.90
CA MET A 1 -7.00 -55.66 -80.48
C MET A 1 -6.34 -54.54 -79.69
N ARG A 2 -7.13 -53.64 -79.04
CA ARG A 2 -6.69 -52.46 -78.36
C ARG A 2 -6.79 -52.72 -76.86
N LYS A 3 -5.66 -52.65 -76.15
CA LYS A 3 -5.59 -52.77 -74.66
C LYS A 3 -5.89 -51.40 -74.04
N LEU A 4 -6.93 -51.36 -73.26
CA LEU A 4 -7.33 -50.18 -72.44
C LEU A 4 -6.50 -50.13 -71.18
N LYS A 5 -5.76 -49.06 -70.98
CA LYS A 5 -5.02 -48.80 -69.75
C LYS A 5 -5.86 -47.94 -68.80
N THR A 6 -6.27 -48.49 -67.70
CA THR A 6 -6.99 -47.81 -66.62
C THR A 6 -5.99 -47.01 -65.78
N LEU A 7 -6.12 -45.66 -65.76
CA LEU A 7 -5.39 -44.80 -64.84
C LEU A 7 -6.19 -44.70 -63.52
N VAL A 8 -5.56 -45.12 -62.43
CA VAL A 8 -6.08 -44.91 -61.07
C VAL A 8 -5.49 -43.60 -60.53
N PHE A 9 -6.34 -42.57 -60.37
CA PHE A 9 -5.98 -41.34 -59.68
C PHE A 9 -6.16 -41.52 -58.18
N GLY A 10 -5.05 -41.61 -57.46
CA GLY A 10 -5.02 -41.62 -55.98
C GLY A 10 -5.20 -40.17 -55.45
N ALA A 11 -6.36 -39.89 -54.89
CA ALA A 11 -6.60 -38.66 -54.16
C ALA A 11 -5.91 -38.68 -52.80
N MET A 12 -4.80 -37.98 -52.68
CA MET A 12 -4.08 -37.79 -51.43
C MET A 12 -4.73 -36.65 -50.64
N ALA A 13 -5.69 -36.98 -49.76
CA ALA A 13 -6.31 -36.03 -48.84
C ALA A 13 -5.29 -35.64 -47.77
N GLY A 14 -4.66 -34.46 -47.94
CA GLY A 14 -3.80 -33.83 -46.93
C GLY A 14 -4.60 -33.38 -45.72
N ALA A 15 -4.57 -34.11 -44.62
CA ALA A 15 -5.09 -33.71 -43.33
C ALA A 15 -4.22 -32.55 -42.79
N LEU A 16 -4.66 -31.31 -42.99
CA LEU A 16 -4.12 -30.14 -42.29
C LEU A 16 -4.44 -30.28 -40.78
N ALA A 17 -3.52 -30.87 -40.05
CA ALA A 17 -3.57 -30.83 -38.60
C ALA A 17 -3.34 -29.39 -38.13
N PHE A 18 -4.42 -28.66 -37.85
CA PHE A 18 -4.37 -27.44 -37.09
C PHE A 18 -3.85 -27.78 -35.68
N THR A 19 -2.56 -27.69 -35.50
CA THR A 19 -1.97 -27.67 -34.15
C THR A 19 -2.42 -26.36 -33.51
N THR A 20 -3.48 -26.42 -32.70
CA THR A 20 -3.80 -25.38 -31.75
C THR A 20 -2.61 -25.28 -30.80
N GLN A 21 -1.70 -24.32 -31.06
CA GLN A 21 -0.69 -23.97 -30.08
C GLN A 21 -1.45 -23.59 -28.80
N ALA A 22 -1.40 -24.45 -27.82
CA ALA A 22 -1.88 -24.14 -26.48
C ALA A 22 -1.12 -22.90 -26.05
N LYS A 23 -1.82 -21.74 -26.05
CA LYS A 23 -1.25 -20.47 -25.60
C LYS A 23 -0.82 -20.71 -24.17
N ALA A 24 0.50 -20.69 -23.93
CA ALA A 24 1.05 -20.95 -22.61
C ALA A 24 0.33 -20.10 -21.56
N GLU A 25 -0.04 -20.73 -20.46
CA GLU A 25 -0.97 -20.11 -19.50
C GLU A 25 -0.23 -19.10 -18.61
N TRP A 26 -0.61 -17.81 -18.69
CA TRP A 26 -0.03 -16.79 -17.81
C TRP A 26 -0.11 -17.23 -16.34
N PRO A 27 0.95 -17.05 -15.49
CA PRO A 27 2.27 -16.50 -15.81
C PRO A 27 3.28 -17.56 -16.26
N GLU A 28 4.07 -17.25 -17.30
CA GLU A 28 5.12 -18.11 -17.84
C GLU A 28 6.53 -17.74 -17.34
N LYS A 29 6.67 -16.57 -16.77
CA LYS A 29 7.95 -15.97 -16.32
C LYS A 29 7.80 -15.23 -14.99
N PRO A 30 8.91 -14.86 -14.34
CA PRO A 30 8.87 -14.09 -13.09
C PRO A 30 8.11 -12.77 -13.21
N ILE A 31 7.38 -12.43 -12.14
CA ILE A 31 6.57 -11.23 -12.00
C ILE A 31 7.32 -10.23 -11.12
N GLN A 32 7.47 -8.99 -11.57
CA GLN A 32 8.03 -7.90 -10.75
C GLN A 32 6.98 -7.39 -9.75
N PHE A 33 7.37 -7.32 -8.49
CA PHE A 33 6.53 -6.85 -7.39
C PHE A 33 7.09 -5.55 -6.83
N ILE A 34 6.55 -4.43 -7.26
CA ILE A 34 7.10 -3.09 -7.02
C ILE A 34 6.69 -2.60 -5.64
N ILE A 35 7.67 -2.33 -4.78
CA ILE A 35 7.48 -1.89 -3.39
C ILE A 35 7.83 -0.40 -3.28
N PRO A 36 6.84 0.47 -2.93
CA PRO A 36 7.01 1.93 -2.90
C PRO A 36 7.72 2.46 -1.66
N PHE A 37 7.83 1.66 -0.59
CA PHE A 37 8.37 2.10 0.71
C PHE A 37 9.26 1.04 1.34
N GLY A 38 10.30 1.48 2.03
CA GLY A 38 11.14 0.62 2.86
C GLY A 38 10.53 0.28 4.23
N GLY A 39 11.31 -0.39 5.06
CA GLY A 39 10.92 -0.74 6.43
C GLY A 39 9.79 -1.75 6.50
N GLY A 40 8.74 -1.45 7.28
CA GLY A 40 7.63 -2.38 7.44
C GLY A 40 6.87 -2.68 6.17
N ALA A 41 6.71 -1.72 5.26
CA ALA A 41 6.06 -1.91 3.97
C ALA A 41 6.81 -2.91 3.08
N ASP A 42 8.14 -2.87 3.10
CA ASP A 42 8.99 -3.84 2.40
C ASP A 42 8.85 -5.24 3.01
N VAL A 43 8.84 -5.35 4.33
CA VAL A 43 8.63 -6.63 5.03
C VAL A 43 7.29 -7.24 4.66
N GLU A 44 6.20 -6.48 4.71
CA GLU A 44 4.85 -6.93 4.32
C GLU A 44 4.82 -7.37 2.85
N GLY A 45 5.38 -6.55 1.94
CA GLY A 45 5.42 -6.81 0.52
C GLY A 45 6.18 -8.08 0.16
N ARG A 46 7.36 -8.30 0.75
CA ARG A 46 8.15 -9.53 0.55
C ARG A 46 7.42 -10.78 1.05
N MET A 47 6.66 -10.65 2.13
CA MET A 47 5.91 -11.80 2.68
C MET A 47 4.76 -12.21 1.77
N ILE A 48 3.97 -11.27 1.26
CA ILE A 48 2.87 -11.58 0.33
C ILE A 48 3.40 -12.04 -1.03
N ALA A 49 4.46 -11.42 -1.56
CA ALA A 49 5.11 -11.84 -2.80
C ALA A 49 5.57 -13.30 -2.74
N LYS A 50 6.23 -13.70 -1.64
CA LYS A 50 6.63 -15.09 -1.40
C LYS A 50 5.43 -16.05 -1.32
N ALA A 51 4.32 -15.62 -0.73
CA ALA A 51 3.10 -16.43 -0.65
C ALA A 51 2.44 -16.57 -2.03
N MET A 52 2.38 -15.48 -2.81
CA MET A 52 1.85 -15.47 -4.17
C MET A 52 2.70 -16.32 -5.14
N SER A 53 4.03 -16.29 -5.00
CA SER A 53 4.91 -17.15 -5.82
C SER A 53 4.52 -18.62 -5.73
N LYS A 54 4.15 -19.08 -4.52
CA LYS A 54 3.72 -20.47 -4.31
C LYS A 54 2.37 -20.81 -4.96
N VAL A 55 1.49 -19.81 -5.06
CA VAL A 55 0.16 -20.00 -5.65
C VAL A 55 0.22 -19.95 -7.17
N LEU A 56 1.04 -19.03 -7.71
CA LEU A 56 1.17 -18.79 -9.14
C LEU A 56 2.14 -19.75 -9.86
N GLY A 57 2.95 -20.52 -9.10
CA GLY A 57 3.96 -21.39 -9.68
C GLY A 57 5.15 -20.67 -10.32
N GLN A 58 5.17 -19.33 -10.28
CA GLN A 58 6.23 -18.48 -10.82
C GLN A 58 6.78 -17.54 -9.75
N PRO A 59 8.06 -17.15 -9.81
CA PRO A 59 8.65 -16.18 -8.89
C PRO A 59 7.92 -14.83 -8.95
N VAL A 60 7.46 -14.34 -7.80
CA VAL A 60 7.00 -12.94 -7.60
C VAL A 60 8.13 -12.22 -6.91
N VAL A 61 8.88 -11.39 -7.67
CA VAL A 61 10.19 -10.85 -7.28
C VAL A 61 10.02 -9.42 -6.74
N PRO A 62 10.28 -9.17 -5.45
CA PRO A 62 10.19 -7.84 -4.87
C PRO A 62 11.28 -6.90 -5.40
N VAL A 63 10.87 -5.75 -5.95
CA VAL A 63 11.73 -4.68 -6.46
C VAL A 63 11.37 -3.38 -5.75
N SER A 64 12.29 -2.82 -4.98
CA SER A 64 12.07 -1.56 -4.26
C SER A 64 12.24 -0.35 -5.17
N LYS A 65 11.19 0.49 -5.29
CA LYS A 65 11.21 1.78 -6.00
C LYS A 65 10.68 2.88 -5.08
N ILE A 66 11.57 3.37 -4.21
CA ILE A 66 11.23 4.27 -3.10
C ILE A 66 11.42 5.73 -3.52
N GLY A 67 10.42 6.58 -3.19
CA GLY A 67 10.51 8.04 -3.34
C GLY A 67 9.18 8.72 -3.66
N GLY A 68 9.11 10.03 -3.41
CA GLY A 68 7.95 10.88 -3.70
C GLY A 68 6.63 10.42 -3.05
N GLY A 69 6.68 9.81 -1.85
CA GLY A 69 5.47 9.28 -1.21
C GLY A 69 4.83 8.09 -1.95
N GLY A 70 5.62 7.39 -2.78
CA GLY A 70 5.19 6.31 -3.65
C GLY A 70 5.11 6.68 -5.14
N ALA A 71 5.28 7.96 -5.48
CA ALA A 71 5.17 8.47 -6.85
C ALA A 71 6.04 7.69 -7.84
N ILE A 72 7.30 7.40 -7.48
CA ILE A 72 8.24 6.65 -8.35
C ILE A 72 7.67 5.26 -8.68
N ALA A 73 7.20 4.53 -7.68
CA ALA A 73 6.66 3.18 -7.86
C ALA A 73 5.38 3.19 -8.71
N TYR A 74 4.44 4.08 -8.40
CA TYR A 74 3.15 4.15 -9.10
C TYR A 74 3.31 4.61 -10.56
N THR A 75 4.20 5.56 -10.82
CA THR A 75 4.54 5.98 -12.20
C THR A 75 5.19 4.82 -12.98
N TYR A 76 6.08 4.08 -12.34
CA TYR A 76 6.71 2.91 -12.97
C TYR A 76 5.68 1.86 -13.39
N VAL A 77 4.76 1.50 -12.49
CA VAL A 77 3.71 0.51 -12.79
C VAL A 77 2.73 1.04 -13.82
N LYS A 78 2.32 2.32 -13.73
CA LYS A 78 1.44 2.96 -14.72
C LYS A 78 1.99 2.87 -16.14
N ASN A 79 3.30 3.06 -16.28
CA ASN A 79 4.00 3.08 -17.57
C ASN A 79 4.49 1.68 -18.02
N SER A 80 4.25 0.63 -17.24
CA SER A 80 4.60 -0.74 -17.62
C SER A 80 3.59 -1.31 -18.62
N LYS A 81 3.99 -2.41 -19.30
CA LYS A 81 3.05 -3.13 -20.18
C LYS A 81 1.87 -3.67 -19.37
N PRO A 82 0.64 -3.60 -19.90
CA PRO A 82 -0.56 -4.12 -19.24
C PRO A 82 -0.67 -5.65 -19.42
N ASP A 83 0.39 -6.38 -19.12
CA ASP A 83 0.53 -7.83 -19.29
C ASP A 83 0.54 -8.62 -17.96
N GLY A 84 0.37 -7.91 -16.83
CA GLY A 84 0.32 -8.50 -15.49
C GLY A 84 1.69 -8.88 -14.89
N TYR A 85 2.80 -8.67 -15.60
CA TYR A 85 4.14 -8.99 -15.08
C TYR A 85 4.78 -7.88 -14.24
N THR A 86 4.07 -6.77 -14.05
CA THR A 86 4.49 -5.69 -13.13
C THR A 86 3.34 -5.34 -12.21
N ILE A 87 3.48 -5.64 -10.91
CA ILE A 87 2.46 -5.44 -9.87
C ILE A 87 2.96 -4.40 -8.86
N ALA A 88 2.14 -3.43 -8.51
CA ALA A 88 2.40 -2.54 -7.38
C ALA A 88 1.94 -3.16 -6.06
N TRP A 89 2.79 -3.15 -5.03
CA TRP A 89 2.39 -3.27 -3.64
C TRP A 89 1.73 -1.96 -3.19
N ASN A 90 0.45 -1.85 -3.49
CA ASN A 90 -0.31 -0.62 -3.32
C ASN A 90 -0.66 -0.37 -1.84
N SER A 91 -0.96 0.87 -1.52
CA SER A 91 -1.43 1.31 -0.20
C SER A 91 -2.29 2.56 -0.31
N THR A 92 -2.83 3.02 0.82
CA THR A 92 -3.49 4.32 0.94
C THR A 92 -2.69 5.46 0.30
N SER A 93 -1.36 5.30 0.19
CA SER A 93 -0.50 6.29 -0.45
C SER A 93 -0.80 6.53 -1.94
N ILE A 94 -1.45 5.60 -2.66
CA ILE A 94 -1.91 5.90 -4.03
C ILE A 94 -2.92 7.06 -4.03
N LEU A 95 -3.79 7.11 -3.02
CA LEU A 95 -4.78 8.18 -2.89
C LEU A 95 -4.11 9.48 -2.43
N THR A 96 -3.21 9.40 -1.43
CA THR A 96 -2.59 10.62 -0.88
C THR A 96 -1.56 11.24 -1.83
N THR A 97 -0.73 10.42 -2.50
CA THR A 97 0.30 10.91 -3.43
C THR A 97 -0.27 11.51 -4.71
N THR A 98 -1.40 10.97 -5.20
CA THR A 98 -2.10 11.53 -6.36
C THR A 98 -2.84 12.82 -5.99
N ASN A 99 -3.46 12.89 -4.81
CA ASN A 99 -4.21 14.05 -4.38
C ASN A 99 -3.34 15.24 -3.88
N ILE A 100 -2.08 14.99 -3.49
CA ILE A 100 -1.12 16.06 -3.18
C ILE A 100 -0.42 16.60 -4.44
N GLY A 101 -0.61 15.95 -5.59
CA GLY A 101 -0.03 16.39 -6.86
C GLY A 101 1.41 15.93 -7.12
N ASN A 102 1.89 14.88 -6.43
CA ASN A 102 3.23 14.32 -6.68
C ASN A 102 3.33 13.59 -8.04
N VAL A 103 2.20 13.29 -8.65
CA VAL A 103 2.09 12.67 -9.99
C VAL A 103 0.97 13.37 -10.80
N PRO A 104 1.06 13.40 -12.15
CA PRO A 104 0.08 14.08 -13.01
C PRO A 104 -1.14 13.20 -13.34
N PHE A 105 -1.44 12.19 -12.52
CA PHE A 105 -2.57 11.26 -12.69
C PHE A 105 -3.25 10.99 -11.35
N ASP A 106 -4.48 10.50 -11.39
CA ASP A 106 -5.18 10.04 -10.18
C ASP A 106 -5.07 8.51 -9.98
N TYR A 107 -5.62 8.02 -8.88
CA TYR A 107 -5.55 6.61 -8.54
C TYR A 107 -6.20 5.67 -9.58
N THR A 108 -7.12 6.18 -10.42
CA THR A 108 -7.81 5.39 -11.46
C THR A 108 -6.93 5.11 -12.69
N ALA A 109 -5.71 5.67 -12.73
CA ALA A 109 -4.72 5.38 -13.75
C ALA A 109 -4.10 3.97 -13.64
N LEU A 110 -4.44 3.24 -12.58
CA LEU A 110 -4.09 1.82 -12.39
C LEU A 110 -5.35 0.98 -12.30
N ASP A 111 -5.25 -0.29 -12.68
CA ASP A 111 -6.25 -1.30 -12.37
C ASP A 111 -5.95 -1.91 -11.00
N HIS A 112 -6.93 -1.91 -10.11
CA HIS A 112 -6.78 -2.37 -8.73
C HIS A 112 -7.27 -3.81 -8.59
N ILE A 113 -6.38 -4.71 -8.14
CA ILE A 113 -6.64 -6.15 -8.05
C ILE A 113 -7.36 -6.50 -6.76
N GLY A 114 -7.00 -5.86 -5.66
CA GLY A 114 -7.63 -6.12 -4.37
C GLY A 114 -6.84 -5.64 -3.18
N GLN A 115 -7.44 -5.79 -2.00
CA GLN A 115 -6.83 -5.49 -0.71
C GLN A 115 -6.36 -6.79 -0.04
N VAL A 116 -5.26 -6.72 0.69
CA VAL A 116 -4.72 -7.81 1.51
C VAL A 116 -4.93 -7.55 3.00
N ALA A 117 -4.62 -6.34 3.46
CA ALA A 117 -4.58 -6.01 4.87
C ALA A 117 -4.86 -4.52 5.11
N GLN A 118 -5.11 -4.17 6.36
CA GLN A 118 -5.20 -2.79 6.83
C GLN A 118 -4.64 -2.64 8.25
N GLN A 119 -4.25 -1.42 8.61
CA GLN A 119 -3.75 -1.10 9.94
C GLN A 119 -3.87 0.40 10.21
N PRO A 120 -4.01 0.84 11.47
CA PRO A 120 -3.97 2.26 11.80
C PRO A 120 -2.58 2.86 11.58
N VAL A 121 -2.53 4.18 11.55
CA VAL A 121 -1.30 4.97 11.52
C VAL A 121 -1.14 5.63 12.90
N PRO A 122 -0.16 5.23 13.71
CA PRO A 122 0.06 5.78 15.04
C PRO A 122 0.91 7.06 14.99
N PHE A 123 0.64 7.94 15.95
CA PHE A 123 1.53 9.01 16.37
C PHE A 123 2.40 8.51 17.53
N VAL A 124 3.70 8.53 17.37
CA VAL A 124 4.67 7.80 18.20
C VAL A 124 5.68 8.76 18.79
N VAL A 125 5.97 8.62 20.07
CA VAL A 125 7.07 9.31 20.76
C VAL A 125 7.98 8.33 21.48
N SER A 126 9.18 8.73 21.88
CA SER A 126 10.05 7.96 22.77
C SER A 126 9.34 7.67 24.11
N ALA A 127 9.61 6.53 24.73
CA ALA A 127 9.13 6.26 26.09
C ALA A 127 9.67 7.29 27.11
N LYS A 128 10.85 7.85 26.82
CA LYS A 128 11.50 8.89 27.66
C LYS A 128 10.95 10.30 27.36
N ALA A 129 10.08 10.46 26.35
CA ALA A 129 9.50 11.76 26.02
C ALA A 129 8.63 12.26 27.18
N ARG A 130 8.65 13.56 27.41
CA ARG A 130 7.89 14.24 28.46
C ARG A 130 6.37 14.19 28.28
N TRP A 131 5.91 13.96 27.04
CA TRP A 131 4.48 13.87 26.73
C TRP A 131 3.93 12.47 26.98
N ASN A 132 2.78 12.36 27.63
CA ASN A 132 2.04 11.14 27.86
C ASN A 132 0.74 11.09 27.04
N THR A 133 0.28 12.23 26.57
CA THR A 133 -0.93 12.39 25.74
C THR A 133 -0.62 13.18 24.47
N LEU A 134 -1.45 12.99 23.44
CA LEU A 134 -1.34 13.81 22.23
C LEU A 134 -1.59 15.28 22.53
N LYS A 135 -2.51 15.58 23.46
CA LYS A 135 -2.83 16.96 23.86
C LYS A 135 -1.60 17.68 24.41
N GLU A 136 -0.86 17.06 25.32
CA GLU A 136 0.39 17.64 25.88
C GLU A 136 1.41 17.97 24.78
N PHE A 137 1.59 17.06 23.82
CA PHE A 137 2.48 17.31 22.68
C PHE A 137 2.01 18.49 21.83
N MET A 138 0.71 18.54 21.51
CA MET A 138 0.14 19.56 20.63
C MET A 138 0.08 20.93 21.32
N ASP A 139 -0.20 20.98 22.61
CA ASP A 139 -0.20 22.24 23.40
C ASP A 139 1.22 22.85 23.41
N GLU A 140 2.26 22.07 23.63
CA GLU A 140 3.64 22.55 23.53
C GLU A 140 4.00 22.99 22.11
N CYS A 141 3.60 22.20 21.11
CA CYS A 141 3.83 22.55 19.70
C CYS A 141 3.13 23.84 19.30
N LYS A 142 1.94 24.09 19.82
CA LYS A 142 1.20 25.35 19.62
C LYS A 142 1.89 26.54 20.30
N ALA A 143 2.36 26.34 21.53
CA ALA A 143 3.05 27.36 22.30
C ALA A 143 4.42 27.72 21.70
N LYS A 144 5.10 26.75 21.04
CA LYS A 144 6.43 26.90 20.47
C LYS A 144 6.43 26.47 18.99
N PRO A 145 5.88 27.25 18.07
CA PRO A 145 5.83 26.89 16.65
C PRO A 145 7.22 26.64 16.05
N ASN A 146 7.33 25.70 15.11
CA ASN A 146 8.56 25.34 14.41
C ASN A 146 9.74 24.89 15.31
N THR A 147 9.44 24.32 16.48
CA THR A 147 10.46 23.77 17.39
C THR A 147 10.43 22.25 17.42
N LEU A 148 9.24 21.64 17.53
CA LEU A 148 9.10 20.19 17.59
C LEU A 148 9.21 19.57 16.18
N LYS A 149 9.92 18.44 16.11
CA LYS A 149 10.22 17.72 14.87
C LYS A 149 9.41 16.44 14.79
N ILE A 150 8.67 16.26 13.69
CA ILE A 150 7.86 15.04 13.45
C ILE A 150 8.35 14.33 12.18
N ALA A 151 8.83 13.10 12.33
CA ALA A 151 9.29 12.27 11.21
C ALA A 151 8.14 11.49 10.56
N PHE A 152 8.17 11.34 9.24
CA PHE A 152 7.19 10.59 8.44
C PHE A 152 7.85 9.94 7.21
N ALA A 153 7.15 9.09 6.44
CA ALA A 153 7.76 8.27 5.37
C ALA A 153 8.17 9.03 4.10
N GLY A 154 7.62 10.22 3.88
CA GLY A 154 7.86 11.06 2.69
C GLY A 154 6.64 11.86 2.31
N PHE A 155 6.85 12.99 1.66
CA PHE A 155 5.77 13.89 1.22
C PHE A 155 4.79 13.15 0.30
N GLY A 156 3.49 13.28 0.57
CA GLY A 156 2.42 12.57 -0.12
C GLY A 156 2.16 11.15 0.38
N SER A 157 2.92 10.62 1.33
CA SER A 157 2.60 9.33 1.94
C SER A 157 1.38 9.41 2.89
N ALA A 158 0.79 8.26 3.21
CA ALA A 158 -0.29 8.19 4.20
C ALA A 158 0.14 8.68 5.59
N THR A 159 1.41 8.46 5.96
CA THR A 159 1.96 8.97 7.24
C THR A 159 2.16 10.49 7.21
N HIS A 160 2.50 11.07 6.06
CA HIS A 160 2.51 12.53 5.88
C HIS A 160 1.11 13.12 6.08
N MET A 161 0.12 12.59 5.38
CA MET A 161 -1.27 13.03 5.51
C MET A 161 -1.76 12.95 6.96
N ALA A 162 -1.50 11.81 7.63
CA ALA A 162 -1.89 11.63 9.03
C ALA A 162 -1.24 12.66 9.95
N GLY A 163 0.07 12.89 9.78
CA GLY A 163 0.81 13.87 10.56
C GLY A 163 0.25 15.28 10.40
N VAL A 164 0.07 15.73 9.16
CA VAL A 164 -0.45 17.08 8.87
C VAL A 164 -1.91 17.22 9.31
N ALA A 165 -2.75 16.20 9.14
CA ALA A 165 -4.13 16.24 9.59
C ALA A 165 -4.25 16.38 11.12
N LEU A 166 -3.41 15.63 11.86
CA LEU A 166 -3.34 15.73 13.32
C LEU A 166 -2.86 17.13 13.76
N THR A 167 -1.74 17.59 13.21
CA THR A 167 -1.13 18.84 13.64
C THR A 167 -2.00 20.06 13.28
N ASN A 168 -2.57 20.11 12.07
CA ASN A 168 -3.47 21.20 11.68
C ASN A 168 -4.80 21.16 12.44
N GLY A 169 -5.34 19.94 12.71
CA GLY A 169 -6.56 19.79 13.50
C GLY A 169 -6.43 20.22 14.97
N MET A 170 -5.19 20.35 15.47
CA MET A 170 -4.87 20.78 16.84
C MET A 170 -4.05 22.09 16.87
N ASP A 171 -4.00 22.80 15.74
CA ASP A 171 -3.33 24.11 15.61
C ASP A 171 -1.83 24.12 15.98
N CYS A 172 -1.16 22.98 15.71
CA CYS A 172 0.27 22.79 15.95
C CYS A 172 1.05 22.99 14.64
N LYS A 173 2.18 23.72 14.70
CA LYS A 173 3.07 24.00 13.56
C LYS A 173 4.46 23.38 13.82
N PRO A 174 4.66 22.09 13.58
CA PRO A 174 5.94 21.42 13.78
C PRO A 174 6.85 21.53 12.56
N ILE A 175 8.11 21.13 12.72
CA ILE A 175 9.02 20.83 11.61
C ILE A 175 8.73 19.41 11.13
N MET A 176 8.24 19.28 9.89
CA MET A 176 7.90 17.99 9.28
C MET A 176 9.08 17.42 8.51
N LEU A 177 9.62 16.24 8.91
CA LEU A 177 10.82 15.64 8.36
C LEU A 177 10.52 14.33 7.60
N PRO A 178 10.79 14.27 6.27
CA PRO A 178 10.69 13.03 5.51
C PRO A 178 11.88 12.11 5.81
N VAL A 179 11.64 10.99 6.50
CA VAL A 179 12.67 10.05 6.95
C VAL A 179 12.36 8.62 6.51
N LYS A 180 13.34 7.94 5.93
CA LYS A 180 13.14 6.58 5.40
C LYS A 180 13.04 5.52 6.50
N GLY A 181 12.11 4.58 6.33
CA GLY A 181 12.04 3.28 6.98
C GLY A 181 12.44 3.21 8.45
N ALA A 182 13.55 2.51 8.74
CA ALA A 182 14.03 2.28 10.10
C ALA A 182 14.60 3.52 10.80
N ASP A 183 15.06 4.50 10.04
CA ASP A 183 15.73 5.69 10.58
C ASP A 183 14.77 6.56 11.40
N ARG A 184 13.48 6.64 11.03
CA ARG A 184 12.47 7.30 11.86
C ARG A 184 12.48 6.82 13.31
N ARG A 185 12.63 5.51 13.50
CA ARG A 185 12.62 4.91 14.85
C ARG A 185 13.93 5.16 15.61
N LYS A 186 15.06 5.14 14.91
CA LYS A 186 16.34 5.52 15.50
C LYS A 186 16.28 6.97 15.97
N MET A 187 15.79 7.88 15.14
CA MET A 187 15.69 9.31 15.45
C MET A 187 14.74 9.61 16.62
N ILE A 188 13.64 8.86 16.80
CA ILE A 188 12.81 8.97 18.01
C ILE A 188 13.58 8.51 19.25
N LEU A 189 14.33 7.41 19.14
CA LEU A 189 15.06 6.84 20.29
C LEU A 189 16.26 7.69 20.67
N SER A 190 16.95 8.32 19.72
CA SER A 190 18.08 9.22 19.95
C SER A 190 17.66 10.63 20.39
N GLY A 191 16.37 11.00 20.17
CA GLY A 191 15.89 12.36 20.43
C GLY A 191 16.16 13.36 19.30
N GLU A 192 16.63 12.90 18.13
CA GLU A 192 16.77 13.76 16.93
C GLU A 192 15.43 14.24 16.41
N THR A 193 14.36 13.46 16.62
CA THR A 193 12.97 13.86 16.39
C THR A 193 12.14 13.63 17.63
N ASP A 194 11.21 14.55 17.89
CA ASP A 194 10.32 14.51 19.05
C ASP A 194 9.22 13.44 18.88
N ALA A 195 8.74 13.29 17.66
CA ALA A 195 7.71 12.31 17.33
C ALA A 195 7.92 11.72 15.93
N ALA A 196 7.19 10.65 15.64
CA ALA A 196 7.04 10.13 14.30
C ALA A 196 5.62 9.65 14.02
N VAL A 197 5.25 9.69 12.74
CA VAL A 197 4.06 9.02 12.22
C VAL A 197 4.52 7.81 11.40
N ASP A 198 4.14 6.61 11.83
CA ASP A 198 4.67 5.36 11.24
C ASP A 198 3.54 4.34 11.00
N ILE A 199 3.86 3.19 10.42
CA ILE A 199 2.94 2.07 10.31
C ILE A 199 2.87 1.31 11.63
N PHE A 200 1.70 0.78 11.97
CA PHE A 200 1.35 0.34 13.32
C PHE A 200 2.25 -0.74 13.93
N PHE A 201 2.49 -1.83 13.20
CA PHE A 201 3.08 -3.04 13.79
C PHE A 201 4.55 -2.88 14.18
N VAL A 202 5.29 -1.99 13.55
CA VAL A 202 6.74 -1.84 13.83
C VAL A 202 6.97 -1.08 15.13
N PRO A 203 6.42 0.13 15.33
CA PRO A 203 6.55 0.81 16.62
C PRO A 203 5.77 0.12 17.75
N LEU A 204 4.73 -0.69 17.45
CA LEU A 204 4.07 -1.50 18.48
C LEU A 204 5.04 -2.44 19.21
N LYS A 205 6.04 -2.99 18.50
CA LYS A 205 7.09 -3.81 19.15
C LYS A 205 7.94 -2.97 20.10
N MET A 206 8.21 -1.72 19.74
CA MET A 206 8.95 -0.79 20.59
C MET A 206 8.14 -0.37 21.81
N VAL A 207 6.83 -0.15 21.64
CA VAL A 207 5.91 0.11 22.78
C VAL A 207 5.89 -1.07 23.75
N LYS A 208 5.75 -2.31 23.23
CA LYS A 208 5.81 -3.52 24.08
C LYS A 208 7.15 -3.74 24.77
N ALA A 209 8.23 -3.23 24.18
CA ALA A 209 9.58 -3.26 24.78
C ALA A 209 9.86 -2.06 25.69
N GLY A 210 8.86 -1.21 25.99
CA GLY A 210 9.02 -0.03 26.83
C GLY A 210 9.91 1.08 26.24
N LYS A 211 10.15 1.07 24.91
CA LYS A 211 11.06 2.02 24.22
C LYS A 211 10.35 3.20 23.59
N SER A 212 9.04 3.09 23.34
CA SER A 212 8.22 4.17 22.76
C SER A 212 6.80 4.13 23.32
N LYS A 213 6.02 5.20 23.06
CA LYS A 213 4.61 5.35 23.41
C LYS A 213 3.82 5.74 22.16
N PHE A 214 2.59 5.24 22.05
CA PHE A 214 1.60 5.77 21.11
C PHE A 214 0.79 6.86 21.83
N LEU A 215 0.60 8.00 21.18
CA LEU A 215 -0.25 9.07 21.70
C LEU A 215 -1.62 9.11 21.03
N ALA A 216 -1.73 8.64 19.79
CA ALA A 216 -2.99 8.49 19.04
C ALA A 216 -2.84 7.52 17.88
N ILE A 217 -3.97 7.10 17.30
CA ILE A 217 -4.06 6.32 16.05
C ILE A 217 -5.09 6.92 15.09
N SER A 218 -4.94 6.66 13.79
CA SER A 218 -5.80 7.23 12.72
C SER A 218 -7.13 6.51 12.50
N SER A 219 -7.30 5.29 13.00
CA SER A 219 -8.51 4.49 12.77
C SER A 219 -9.73 5.04 13.50
N GLY A 220 -10.94 4.74 13.01
CA GLY A 220 -12.20 5.17 13.61
C GLY A 220 -12.55 4.47 14.92
N LYS A 221 -11.82 3.38 15.27
CA LYS A 221 -11.97 2.64 16.53
C LYS A 221 -10.59 2.33 17.10
N ARG A 222 -10.53 2.21 18.43
CA ARG A 222 -9.30 1.79 19.11
C ARG A 222 -8.86 0.41 18.63
N ASN A 223 -7.55 0.21 18.51
CA ASN A 223 -7.00 -1.06 18.05
C ASN A 223 -6.92 -2.06 19.21
N PRO A 224 -7.44 -3.31 19.07
CA PRO A 224 -7.36 -4.32 20.13
C PRO A 224 -5.93 -4.68 20.59
N ALA A 225 -4.92 -4.42 19.77
CA ALA A 225 -3.52 -4.62 20.16
C ALA A 225 -2.92 -3.46 20.98
N ALA A 226 -3.66 -2.33 21.08
CA ALA A 226 -3.32 -1.14 21.87
C ALA A 226 -4.62 -0.45 22.34
N PRO A 227 -5.45 -1.10 23.18
CA PRO A 227 -6.80 -0.66 23.52
C PRO A 227 -6.86 0.66 24.31
N ASN A 228 -5.79 1.00 25.00
CA ASN A 228 -5.69 2.23 25.80
C ASN A 228 -5.31 3.46 24.97
N ILE A 229 -4.96 3.28 23.66
CA ILE A 229 -4.57 4.40 22.81
C ILE A 229 -5.80 4.98 22.14
N PRO A 230 -6.06 6.30 22.29
CA PRO A 230 -7.21 6.95 21.70
C PRO A 230 -7.04 7.08 20.17
N THR A 231 -8.17 7.17 19.48
CA THR A 231 -8.20 7.55 18.08
C THR A 231 -8.07 9.07 17.94
N ALA A 232 -7.64 9.55 16.78
CA ALA A 232 -7.63 10.98 16.48
C ALA A 232 -9.01 11.61 16.65
N LYS A 233 -10.07 10.88 16.26
CA LYS A 233 -11.47 11.31 16.37
C LYS A 233 -11.92 11.50 17.82
N GLU A 234 -11.54 10.58 18.73
CA GLU A 234 -11.81 10.73 20.18
C GLU A 234 -11.13 11.96 20.77
N LEU A 235 -10.05 12.45 20.14
CA LEU A 235 -9.32 13.66 20.53
C LEU A 235 -9.79 14.93 19.79
N GLY A 236 -10.93 14.85 19.09
CA GLY A 236 -11.52 16.01 18.40
C GLY A 236 -10.95 16.32 17.01
N VAL A 237 -10.03 15.50 16.51
CA VAL A 237 -9.47 15.67 15.15
C VAL A 237 -10.32 14.90 14.15
N ASP A 238 -10.94 15.58 13.19
CA ASP A 238 -11.78 14.98 12.14
C ASP A 238 -10.92 14.23 11.11
N MET A 239 -10.29 13.14 11.58
CA MET A 239 -9.47 12.26 10.79
C MET A 239 -9.80 10.80 11.14
N GLU A 240 -10.27 10.05 10.16
CA GLU A 240 -10.52 8.61 10.31
C GLU A 240 -10.10 7.88 9.04
N PHE A 241 -9.06 7.06 9.11
CA PHE A 241 -8.70 6.13 8.04
C PHE A 241 -7.78 5.02 8.53
N ASP A 242 -7.80 3.89 7.84
CA ASP A 242 -6.80 2.84 7.95
C ASP A 242 -5.86 2.87 6.75
N LEU A 243 -4.57 2.65 7.00
CA LEU A 243 -3.62 2.37 5.94
C LEU A 243 -3.91 0.97 5.39
N PHE A 244 -4.42 0.87 4.18
CA PHE A 244 -4.59 -0.41 3.51
C PHE A 244 -3.31 -0.86 2.79
N ARG A 245 -3.24 -2.17 2.51
CA ARG A 245 -2.29 -2.81 1.61
C ARG A 245 -3.04 -3.61 0.56
N GLY A 246 -2.66 -3.45 -0.69
CA GLY A 246 -3.32 -4.12 -1.81
C GLY A 246 -2.41 -4.27 -3.01
N LEU A 247 -2.98 -4.71 -4.11
CA LEU A 247 -2.29 -4.90 -5.38
C LEU A 247 -2.93 -4.05 -6.47
N SER A 248 -2.09 -3.53 -7.36
CA SER A 248 -2.52 -2.83 -8.58
C SER A 248 -1.59 -3.16 -9.74
N VAL A 249 -2.09 -3.05 -10.96
CA VAL A 249 -1.36 -3.28 -12.21
C VAL A 249 -1.57 -2.11 -13.16
N ALA A 250 -0.87 -2.08 -14.28
CA ALA A 250 -1.08 -1.10 -15.34
C ALA A 250 -2.52 -1.13 -15.83
N LYS A 251 -3.05 0.04 -16.16
CA LYS A 251 -4.39 0.18 -16.74
C LYS A 251 -4.51 -0.60 -18.05
N GLY A 252 -5.62 -1.30 -18.24
CA GLY A 252 -5.86 -2.10 -19.44
C GLY A 252 -5.29 -3.53 -19.37
N THR A 253 -4.80 -3.98 -18.22
CA THR A 253 -4.42 -5.39 -18.03
C THR A 253 -5.64 -6.30 -18.31
N PRO A 254 -5.49 -7.38 -19.12
CA PRO A 254 -6.59 -8.27 -19.48
C PRO A 254 -7.32 -8.82 -18.23
N GLN A 255 -8.66 -8.92 -18.31
CA GLN A 255 -9.48 -9.33 -17.17
C GLN A 255 -9.10 -10.71 -16.64
N ALA A 256 -8.83 -11.68 -17.51
CA ALA A 256 -8.40 -13.03 -17.11
C ALA A 256 -7.10 -13.02 -16.25
N ILE A 257 -6.17 -12.11 -16.55
CA ILE A 257 -4.93 -11.94 -15.76
C ILE A 257 -5.26 -11.29 -14.40
N LYS A 258 -6.13 -10.29 -14.39
CA LYS A 258 -6.57 -9.64 -13.13
C LYS A 258 -7.29 -10.63 -12.23
N ASP A 259 -8.12 -11.50 -12.78
CA ASP A 259 -8.85 -12.53 -12.02
C ASP A 259 -7.90 -13.58 -11.43
N LYS A 260 -6.88 -14.01 -12.20
CA LYS A 260 -5.82 -14.89 -11.68
C LYS A 260 -5.01 -14.23 -10.57
N LEU A 261 -4.66 -12.96 -10.71
CA LEU A 261 -3.95 -12.19 -9.67
C LEU A 261 -4.81 -12.03 -8.41
N GLU A 262 -6.10 -11.74 -8.55
CA GLU A 262 -7.04 -11.67 -7.43
C GLU A 262 -7.13 -13.00 -6.69
N ALA A 263 -7.38 -14.09 -7.40
CA ALA A 263 -7.46 -15.43 -6.83
C ALA A 263 -6.15 -15.82 -6.10
N ALA A 264 -5.00 -15.53 -6.72
CA ALA A 264 -3.70 -15.79 -6.13
C ALA A 264 -3.45 -14.95 -4.88
N MET A 265 -3.81 -13.68 -4.88
CA MET A 265 -3.71 -12.77 -3.73
C MET A 265 -4.57 -13.26 -2.56
N ILE A 266 -5.83 -13.58 -2.81
CA ILE A 266 -6.77 -14.05 -1.76
C ILE A 266 -6.27 -15.39 -1.19
N LYS A 267 -5.88 -16.36 -2.02
CA LYS A 267 -5.34 -17.65 -1.59
C LYS A 267 -4.05 -17.49 -0.80
N ALA A 268 -3.15 -16.60 -1.25
CA ALA A 268 -1.91 -16.30 -0.54
C ALA A 268 -2.17 -15.66 0.83
N ALA A 269 -3.09 -14.68 0.90
CA ALA A 269 -3.47 -13.98 2.13
C ALA A 269 -4.12 -14.92 3.16
N SER A 270 -4.89 -15.90 2.71
CA SER A 270 -5.57 -16.91 3.56
C SER A 270 -4.66 -18.07 3.97
N SER A 271 -3.45 -18.20 3.40
CA SER A 271 -2.55 -19.30 3.72
C SER A 271 -2.14 -19.26 5.20
N LYS A 272 -2.13 -20.44 5.89
CA LYS A 272 -1.77 -20.57 7.32
C LYS A 272 -0.45 -19.84 7.68
N LYS A 273 0.55 -19.95 6.80
CA LYS A 273 1.87 -19.32 7.02
C LYS A 273 1.81 -17.80 6.97
N PHE A 274 1.12 -17.23 5.96
CA PHE A 274 0.99 -15.78 5.83
C PHE A 274 0.06 -15.20 6.90
N SER A 275 -1.14 -15.76 7.06
CA SER A 275 -2.13 -15.28 8.04
C SER A 275 -1.61 -15.38 9.48
N GLY A 276 -0.96 -16.48 9.83
CA GLY A 276 -0.32 -16.64 11.14
C GLY A 276 0.77 -15.60 11.40
N ARG A 277 1.54 -15.23 10.37
CA ARG A 277 2.56 -14.15 10.48
C ARG A 277 1.92 -12.77 10.66
N MET A 278 0.86 -12.46 9.91
CA MET A 278 0.10 -11.21 10.05
C MET A 278 -0.50 -11.08 11.45
N LYS A 279 -1.12 -12.15 11.96
CA LYS A 279 -1.64 -12.21 13.35
C LYS A 279 -0.55 -11.93 14.39
N LYS A 280 0.63 -12.54 14.25
CA LYS A 280 1.79 -12.27 15.15
C LYS A 280 2.25 -10.81 15.09
N LEU A 281 2.17 -10.18 13.92
CA LEU A 281 2.51 -8.78 13.72
C LEU A 281 1.38 -7.82 14.12
N LYS A 282 0.20 -8.32 14.52
CA LYS A 282 -0.99 -7.52 14.82
C LYS A 282 -1.46 -6.67 13.64
N ILE A 283 -1.27 -7.17 12.42
CA ILE A 283 -1.80 -6.59 11.19
C ILE A 283 -3.14 -7.24 10.91
N THR A 284 -4.16 -6.44 10.68
CA THR A 284 -5.51 -6.91 10.36
C THR A 284 -5.56 -7.36 8.91
N LEU A 285 -5.75 -8.66 8.68
CA LEU A 285 -6.10 -9.17 7.37
C LEU A 285 -7.53 -8.75 7.02
N ALA A 286 -7.69 -8.20 5.83
CA ALA A 286 -8.98 -7.77 5.30
C ALA A 286 -8.99 -7.98 3.77
N PRO A 287 -8.87 -9.23 3.29
CA PRO A 287 -8.81 -9.51 1.87
C PRO A 287 -10.11 -9.10 1.18
N MET A 288 -10.00 -8.41 0.06
CA MET A 288 -11.10 -7.98 -0.80
C MET A 288 -10.69 -8.15 -2.24
N GLY A 289 -11.59 -8.63 -3.09
CA GLY A 289 -11.39 -8.69 -4.54
C GLY A 289 -11.62 -7.35 -5.24
N GLN A 290 -11.45 -7.32 -6.56
CA GLN A 290 -11.49 -6.13 -7.41
C GLN A 290 -12.70 -5.25 -7.15
N LYS A 291 -13.92 -5.81 -7.23
CA LYS A 291 -15.19 -5.05 -7.10
C LYS A 291 -15.32 -4.36 -5.75
N GLN A 292 -15.09 -5.09 -4.67
CA GLN A 292 -15.20 -4.56 -3.31
C GLN A 292 -14.10 -3.51 -3.05
N PHE A 293 -12.88 -3.77 -3.52
CA PHE A 293 -11.76 -2.86 -3.34
C PHE A 293 -11.94 -1.57 -4.13
N ALA A 294 -12.45 -1.62 -5.35
CA ALA A 294 -12.76 -0.43 -6.15
C ALA A 294 -13.80 0.47 -5.45
N ALA A 295 -14.87 -0.12 -4.90
CA ALA A 295 -15.87 0.61 -4.11
C ALA A 295 -15.25 1.25 -2.84
N LYS A 296 -14.40 0.50 -2.13
CA LYS A 296 -13.65 1.01 -0.97
C LYS A 296 -12.74 2.16 -1.35
N LEU A 297 -11.98 2.05 -2.44
CA LEU A 297 -11.07 3.12 -2.91
C LEU A 297 -11.83 4.40 -3.23
N LYS A 298 -12.97 4.31 -3.91
CA LYS A 298 -13.82 5.48 -4.22
C LYS A 298 -14.25 6.19 -2.93
N LYS A 299 -14.77 5.45 -1.94
CA LYS A 299 -15.16 6.00 -0.64
C LYS A 299 -13.97 6.58 0.13
N ALA A 300 -12.86 5.82 0.18
CA ALA A 300 -11.64 6.26 0.84
C ALA A 300 -11.05 7.51 0.20
N ASN A 301 -11.09 7.63 -1.14
CA ASN A 301 -10.61 8.82 -1.83
C ASN A 301 -11.42 10.07 -1.46
N THR A 302 -12.74 9.98 -1.41
CA THR A 302 -13.60 11.09 -0.98
C THR A 302 -13.24 11.55 0.43
N ASN A 303 -13.08 10.63 1.37
CA ASN A 303 -12.70 10.93 2.75
C ASN A 303 -11.29 11.56 2.83
N ILE A 304 -10.30 10.96 2.15
CA ILE A 304 -8.92 11.45 2.12
C ILE A 304 -8.85 12.85 1.52
N VAL A 305 -9.57 13.12 0.42
CA VAL A 305 -9.65 14.45 -0.18
C VAL A 305 -10.23 15.48 0.81
N SER A 306 -11.27 15.11 1.57
CA SER A 306 -11.83 15.97 2.63
C SER A 306 -10.78 16.29 3.69
N ILE A 307 -10.10 15.27 4.24
CA ILE A 307 -9.04 15.42 5.24
C ILE A 307 -7.91 16.31 4.68
N MET A 308 -7.45 16.04 3.45
CA MET A 308 -6.35 16.79 2.83
C MET A 308 -6.73 18.27 2.54
N LYS A 309 -7.98 18.56 2.17
CA LYS A 309 -8.46 19.93 2.01
C LYS A 309 -8.46 20.68 3.34
N LYS A 310 -9.01 20.08 4.41
CA LYS A 310 -8.98 20.64 5.77
C LYS A 310 -7.54 20.86 6.27
N ALA A 311 -6.63 19.95 5.91
CA ALA A 311 -5.21 20.04 6.26
C ALA A 311 -4.39 20.98 5.34
N GLY A 312 -5.00 21.61 4.33
CA GLY A 312 -4.32 22.55 3.42
C GLY A 312 -3.29 21.91 2.47
N ILE A 313 -3.33 20.59 2.30
CA ILE A 313 -2.35 19.84 1.48
C ILE A 313 -2.94 19.22 0.20
N TYR A 314 -4.22 19.45 -0.09
CA TYR A 314 -4.83 19.01 -1.33
C TYR A 314 -4.37 19.87 -2.50
N ARG A 315 -3.76 19.25 -3.52
CA ARG A 315 -3.19 19.94 -4.69
C ARG A 315 -3.44 19.24 -6.01
N ALA A 316 -4.35 18.26 -6.05
CA ALA A 316 -4.66 17.58 -7.31
C ALA A 316 -5.11 18.61 -8.35
N LYS A 317 -4.39 18.66 -9.49
CA LYS A 317 -4.80 19.46 -10.63
C LYS A 317 -6.09 18.88 -11.19
N ALA A 318 -7.01 19.74 -11.64
CA ALA A 318 -8.15 19.29 -12.42
C ALA A 318 -7.64 18.42 -13.58
N LYS A 319 -8.33 17.31 -13.82
CA LYS A 319 -8.04 16.45 -14.98
C LYS A 319 -8.15 17.32 -16.24
N LYS A 320 -7.06 17.46 -17.00
CA LYS A 320 -7.14 17.91 -18.39
C LYS A 320 -7.52 16.73 -19.26
#